data_7dc76628ab5d5c1c62e88b297b48acb9
#
_entry.id   7dc76628ab5d5c1c62e88b297b48acb9
#
_cell.length_a   1.000
_cell.length_b   1.000
_cell.length_c   1.000
_cell.angle_alpha   90.00
_cell.angle_beta   90.00
_cell.angle_gamma   90.00
#
_symmetry.space_group_name_H-M   'P 1'
#
loop_
_entity.id
_entity.type
_entity.pdbx_description
1 polymer ?
#
loop_
_entity_poly.entity_id
_entity_poly.type
_entity_poly.pdbx_seq_one_letter_code
_entity_poly.pdbx_strand_id
1 'polypeptide(L)'
;MRGHFVMSSKELRRKTVLDEVAGGRRKLRSAAEALQISYRQCRRVYRRYRQEGEQGLIHRNRGRESNRKIGVEQRHQILARYQQRYTGYGPTFASEKLADEGLGLDHETLRRWLLEEGLWQRQRRRGPHRQRRERRKRFGELVQMDGSHHAWWGEQPRCLMNMVDDATGRRFGLLFEQETTEAAMRTLWGWIQRYGVPQALYVDFKTVFRTDRQPTPEEQLKGEKPRTAFGQSCRKLGIELIFAGSPQAKGRVERSHGTDQDRLIKEFELEAIQDLGAANRFLQQRYWKQINQKFAVDPADPQDQHRPAPAATILAELFCWEQTRIVQRDGTLSYENRCFQVLADNPIRPTLRAQVVVRRRLDGRLEILYRDHKLRFREIAKPSRSASVRKTRLPARGVKPRPEHPWRRFRLRGTPAFSNRTQRGPAP
;
A
#
# COMPACT_ATOMS: atom_id res chain seq x y z
N MET A 1 -16.42 1.44 -68.78
CA MET A 1 -16.76 0.96 -67.45
C MET A 1 -16.77 2.18 -66.48
N ARG A 2 -17.94 2.54 -65.92
CA ARG A 2 -18.01 3.60 -64.90
C ARG A 2 -17.55 2.99 -63.57
N GLY A 3 -16.30 3.25 -63.20
CA GLY A 3 -15.77 2.78 -61.92
C GLY A 3 -16.45 3.50 -60.74
N HIS A 4 -16.95 2.73 -59.78
CA HIS A 4 -17.46 3.27 -58.52
C HIS A 4 -16.26 3.59 -57.59
N PHE A 5 -16.14 4.84 -57.13
CA PHE A 5 -15.19 5.12 -56.05
C PHE A 5 -15.92 5.56 -54.78
N VAL A 6 -15.40 5.03 -53.71
CA VAL A 6 -15.90 5.34 -52.38
C VAL A 6 -15.39 6.72 -51.93
N MET A 7 -16.29 7.65 -51.69
CA MET A 7 -16.01 8.98 -51.17
C MET A 7 -16.32 9.05 -49.66
N SER A 8 -15.49 9.72 -48.87
CA SER A 8 -15.80 10.03 -47.47
C SER A 8 -16.86 11.13 -47.41
N SER A 9 -17.61 11.23 -46.30
CA SER A 9 -18.59 12.29 -46.06
C SER A 9 -18.01 13.70 -46.28
N LYS A 10 -16.73 13.89 -45.98
CA LYS A 10 -16.00 15.16 -46.17
C LYS A 10 -15.75 15.44 -47.67
N GLU A 11 -15.44 14.45 -48.44
CA GLU A 11 -15.23 14.55 -49.88
C GLU A 11 -16.55 14.77 -50.62
N LEU A 12 -17.61 14.08 -50.20
CA LEU A 12 -18.96 14.27 -50.71
C LEU A 12 -19.47 15.69 -50.45
N ARG A 13 -19.29 16.21 -49.20
CA ARG A 13 -19.62 17.61 -48.86
C ARG A 13 -18.84 18.60 -49.72
N ARG A 14 -17.56 18.33 -50.01
CA ARG A 14 -16.75 19.15 -50.91
C ARG A 14 -17.29 19.15 -52.31
N LYS A 15 -17.69 17.98 -52.83
CA LYS A 15 -18.31 17.83 -54.14
C LYS A 15 -19.56 18.71 -54.24
N THR A 16 -20.53 18.56 -53.35
CA THR A 16 -21.79 19.31 -53.36
C THR A 16 -21.56 20.81 -53.42
N VAL A 17 -20.68 21.34 -52.52
CA VAL A 17 -20.38 22.77 -52.45
C VAL A 17 -19.64 23.28 -53.71
N LEU A 18 -18.75 22.48 -54.26
CA LEU A 18 -17.98 22.87 -55.45
C LEU A 18 -18.77 22.70 -56.77
N ASP A 19 -19.77 21.84 -56.80
CA ASP A 19 -20.76 21.77 -57.90
C ASP A 19 -21.58 23.06 -57.98
N GLU A 20 -21.96 23.64 -56.84
CA GLU A 20 -22.64 24.96 -56.81
C GLU A 20 -21.75 26.05 -57.33
N VAL A 21 -20.42 25.99 -57.06
CA VAL A 21 -19.44 26.98 -57.58
C VAL A 21 -19.27 26.79 -59.10
N ALA A 22 -19.16 25.54 -59.57
CA ALA A 22 -19.01 25.22 -60.98
C ALA A 22 -20.25 25.65 -61.81
N GLY A 23 -21.45 25.52 -61.22
CA GLY A 23 -22.71 25.96 -61.80
C GLY A 23 -23.02 27.44 -61.62
N GLY A 24 -22.08 28.25 -61.06
CA GLY A 24 -22.25 29.70 -60.91
C GLY A 24 -23.20 30.14 -59.77
N ARG A 25 -23.74 29.19 -59.02
CA ARG A 25 -24.71 29.43 -57.93
C ARG A 25 -24.06 29.89 -56.62
N ARG A 26 -22.73 29.72 -56.48
CA ARG A 26 -21.99 30.10 -55.29
C ARG A 26 -20.65 30.69 -55.64
N LYS A 27 -20.24 31.79 -54.98
CA LYS A 27 -18.89 32.34 -55.11
C LYS A 27 -17.87 31.47 -54.36
N LEU A 28 -16.64 31.39 -54.86
CA LEU A 28 -15.57 30.57 -54.28
C LEU A 28 -15.19 30.98 -52.84
N ARG A 29 -15.38 32.25 -52.49
CA ARG A 29 -15.16 32.78 -51.13
C ARG A 29 -16.20 32.19 -50.13
N SER A 30 -17.49 32.22 -50.53
CA SER A 30 -18.58 31.59 -49.74
C SER A 30 -18.46 30.07 -49.66
N ALA A 31 -17.91 29.41 -50.67
CA ALA A 31 -17.61 27.99 -50.64
C ALA A 31 -16.50 27.65 -49.62
N ALA A 32 -15.49 28.53 -49.50
CA ALA A 32 -14.43 28.36 -48.51
C ALA A 32 -14.98 28.44 -47.05
N GLU A 33 -15.88 29.38 -46.81
CA GLU A 33 -16.59 29.51 -45.52
C GLU A 33 -17.45 28.29 -45.22
N ALA A 34 -18.28 27.85 -46.18
CA ALA A 34 -19.14 26.67 -46.06
C ALA A 34 -18.34 25.38 -45.79
N LEU A 35 -17.15 25.27 -46.35
CA LEU A 35 -16.24 24.14 -46.15
C LEU A 35 -15.31 24.29 -44.94
N GLN A 36 -15.34 25.45 -44.28
CA GLN A 36 -14.44 25.79 -43.13
C GLN A 36 -12.96 25.60 -43.49
N ILE A 37 -12.54 26.09 -44.67
CA ILE A 37 -11.17 26.03 -45.13
C ILE A 37 -10.75 27.45 -45.65
N SER A 38 -9.44 27.68 -45.67
CA SER A 38 -8.95 28.96 -46.20
C SER A 38 -9.31 29.11 -47.68
N TYR A 39 -9.52 30.36 -48.14
CA TYR A 39 -9.78 30.66 -49.54
C TYR A 39 -8.70 30.07 -50.47
N ARG A 40 -7.42 30.18 -50.06
CA ARG A 40 -6.30 29.60 -50.83
C ARG A 40 -6.43 28.08 -50.98
N GLN A 41 -6.86 27.41 -49.92
CA GLN A 41 -7.10 25.94 -49.93
C GLN A 41 -8.32 25.62 -50.79
N CYS A 42 -9.41 26.36 -50.68
CA CYS A 42 -10.60 26.17 -51.48
C CYS A 42 -10.27 26.31 -52.97
N ARG A 43 -9.53 27.35 -53.36
CA ARG A 43 -9.08 27.58 -54.74
C ARG A 43 -8.22 26.41 -55.25
N ARG A 44 -7.32 25.84 -54.46
CA ARG A 44 -6.52 24.70 -54.87
C ARG A 44 -7.38 23.44 -55.06
N VAL A 45 -8.34 23.21 -54.15
CA VAL A 45 -9.26 22.05 -54.25
C VAL A 45 -10.18 22.20 -55.45
N TYR A 46 -10.74 23.39 -55.71
CA TYR A 46 -11.57 23.67 -56.86
C TYR A 46 -10.82 23.55 -58.17
N ARG A 47 -9.54 23.99 -58.28
CA ARG A 47 -8.72 23.79 -59.49
C ARG A 47 -8.54 22.30 -59.77
N ARG A 48 -8.23 21.47 -58.78
CA ARG A 48 -8.12 20.03 -58.94
C ARG A 48 -9.47 19.40 -59.34
N TYR A 49 -10.55 19.85 -58.72
CA TYR A 49 -11.88 19.39 -59.09
C TYR A 49 -12.22 19.68 -60.53
N ARG A 50 -11.87 20.86 -61.03
CA ARG A 50 -12.07 21.23 -62.43
C ARG A 50 -11.19 20.43 -63.41
N GLN A 51 -10.01 20.03 -63.01
CA GLN A 51 -9.05 19.29 -63.84
C GLN A 51 -9.27 17.77 -63.81
N GLU A 52 -9.51 17.21 -62.64
CA GLU A 52 -9.52 15.76 -62.37
C GLU A 52 -10.93 15.25 -62.04
N GLY A 53 -11.95 16.10 -62.07
CA GLY A 53 -13.31 15.74 -61.64
C GLY A 53 -13.38 15.33 -60.18
N GLU A 54 -14.23 14.39 -59.85
CA GLU A 54 -14.45 13.87 -58.51
C GLU A 54 -13.17 13.26 -57.90
N GLN A 55 -12.31 12.68 -58.72
CA GLN A 55 -11.03 12.11 -58.29
C GLN A 55 -10.10 13.17 -57.65
N GLY A 56 -10.17 14.41 -58.12
CA GLY A 56 -9.41 15.53 -57.57
C GLY A 56 -9.81 15.92 -56.16
N LEU A 57 -10.96 15.45 -55.64
CA LEU A 57 -11.41 15.65 -54.28
C LEU A 57 -10.85 14.62 -53.29
N ILE A 58 -10.41 13.49 -53.78
CA ILE A 58 -9.80 12.44 -52.98
C ILE A 58 -8.43 12.88 -52.52
N HIS A 59 -8.13 12.65 -51.25
CA HIS A 59 -6.82 13.00 -50.72
C HIS A 59 -5.74 12.14 -51.37
N ARG A 60 -4.71 12.75 -51.96
CA ARG A 60 -3.63 12.04 -52.67
C ARG A 60 -2.85 11.02 -51.82
N ASN A 61 -2.90 11.14 -50.50
CA ASN A 61 -2.28 10.18 -49.58
C ASN A 61 -3.22 9.04 -49.17
N ARG A 62 -4.45 8.99 -49.74
CA ARG A 62 -5.37 7.87 -49.48
C ARG A 62 -4.78 6.59 -50.09
N GLY A 63 -4.65 5.55 -49.27
CA GLY A 63 -4.03 4.27 -49.66
C GLY A 63 -2.50 4.27 -49.70
N ARG A 64 -1.87 5.44 -49.49
CA ARG A 64 -0.39 5.50 -49.39
C ARG A 64 0.07 5.05 -48.02
N GLU A 65 1.03 4.15 -47.98
CA GLU A 65 1.63 3.72 -46.72
C GLU A 65 2.33 4.90 -46.00
N SER A 66 2.20 4.94 -44.67
CA SER A 66 2.86 5.95 -43.88
C SER A 66 4.39 5.75 -43.94
N ASN A 67 5.15 6.83 -44.05
CA ASN A 67 6.62 6.80 -43.94
C ASN A 67 7.11 6.31 -42.57
N ARG A 68 6.22 6.24 -41.58
CA ARG A 68 6.49 5.71 -40.24
C ARG A 68 5.97 4.29 -40.04
N LYS A 69 5.55 3.59 -41.14
CA LYS A 69 5.10 2.20 -41.04
C LYS A 69 6.29 1.31 -40.71
N ILE A 70 6.14 0.55 -39.63
CA ILE A 70 7.11 -0.48 -39.27
C ILE A 70 7.07 -1.58 -40.32
N GLY A 71 8.23 -2.03 -40.78
CA GLY A 71 8.36 -3.09 -41.80
C GLY A 71 7.74 -4.42 -41.36
N VAL A 72 7.36 -5.24 -42.31
CA VAL A 72 6.69 -6.55 -42.06
C VAL A 72 7.63 -7.48 -41.25
N GLU A 73 8.87 -7.53 -41.59
CA GLU A 73 9.91 -8.31 -40.90
C GLU A 73 10.01 -7.93 -39.41
N GLN A 74 10.13 -6.63 -39.12
CA GLN A 74 10.21 -6.12 -37.74
C GLN A 74 8.89 -6.39 -36.98
N ARG A 75 7.71 -6.28 -37.64
CA ARG A 75 6.44 -6.65 -37.00
C ARG A 75 6.45 -8.13 -36.60
N HIS A 76 6.86 -9.03 -37.50
CA HIS A 76 6.93 -10.47 -37.21
C HIS A 76 7.90 -10.76 -36.06
N GLN A 77 9.07 -10.15 -36.07
CA GLN A 77 10.05 -10.31 -35.01
C GLN A 77 9.49 -9.87 -33.63
N ILE A 78 8.81 -8.72 -33.57
CA ILE A 78 8.19 -8.20 -32.36
C ILE A 78 7.09 -9.13 -31.86
N LEU A 79 6.20 -9.59 -32.74
CA LEU A 79 5.11 -10.49 -32.38
C LEU A 79 5.63 -11.87 -31.92
N ALA A 80 6.59 -12.42 -32.60
CA ALA A 80 7.26 -13.66 -32.19
C ALA A 80 7.91 -13.52 -30.81
N ARG A 81 8.61 -12.39 -30.54
CA ARG A 81 9.22 -12.13 -29.25
C ARG A 81 8.19 -11.97 -28.15
N TYR A 82 7.06 -11.29 -28.43
CA TYR A 82 5.94 -11.19 -27.51
C TYR A 82 5.37 -12.57 -27.16
N GLN A 83 5.09 -13.40 -28.15
CA GLN A 83 4.59 -14.77 -27.92
C GLN A 83 5.54 -15.63 -27.12
N GLN A 84 6.83 -15.52 -27.39
CA GLN A 84 7.86 -16.32 -26.73
C GLN A 84 8.04 -15.96 -25.24
N ARG A 85 7.97 -14.65 -24.92
CA ARG A 85 8.41 -14.18 -23.60
C ARG A 85 7.43 -13.32 -22.82
N TYR A 86 6.46 -12.70 -23.49
CA TYR A 86 5.58 -11.71 -22.92
C TYR A 86 4.08 -12.02 -23.05
N THR A 87 3.75 -13.28 -23.33
CA THR A 87 2.36 -13.74 -23.37
C THR A 87 1.64 -13.39 -22.07
N GLY A 88 0.45 -12.77 -22.17
CA GLY A 88 -0.31 -12.32 -21.00
C GLY A 88 0.10 -10.95 -20.45
N TYR A 89 1.15 -10.32 -20.98
CA TYR A 89 1.51 -8.95 -20.60
C TYR A 89 0.60 -7.95 -21.30
N GLY A 90 0.15 -6.92 -20.56
CA GLY A 90 -0.58 -5.82 -21.19
C GLY A 90 0.32 -5.06 -22.18
N PRO A 91 -0.25 -4.50 -23.26
CA PRO A 91 0.53 -3.87 -24.35
C PRO A 91 1.49 -2.79 -23.88
N THR A 92 1.12 -2.01 -22.85
CA THR A 92 1.98 -0.95 -22.31
C THR A 92 3.23 -1.52 -21.64
N PHE A 93 3.08 -2.57 -20.82
CA PHE A 93 4.21 -3.16 -20.13
C PHE A 93 5.06 -4.00 -21.08
N ALA A 94 4.44 -4.70 -22.02
CA ALA A 94 5.15 -5.45 -23.05
C ALA A 94 5.98 -4.53 -23.96
N SER A 95 5.45 -3.36 -24.36
CA SER A 95 6.21 -2.41 -25.19
C SER A 95 7.46 -1.88 -24.49
N GLU A 96 7.39 -1.71 -23.15
CA GLU A 96 8.55 -1.32 -22.34
C GLU A 96 9.63 -2.38 -22.36
N LYS A 97 9.25 -3.64 -22.12
CA LYS A 97 10.18 -4.78 -22.13
C LYS A 97 10.79 -5.04 -23.51
N LEU A 98 10.01 -4.90 -24.55
CA LEU A 98 10.51 -4.98 -25.93
C LEU A 98 11.48 -3.84 -26.24
N ALA A 99 11.23 -2.63 -25.73
CA ALA A 99 12.17 -1.51 -25.87
C ALA A 99 13.49 -1.76 -25.14
N ASP A 100 13.47 -2.38 -23.96
CA ASP A 100 14.68 -2.80 -23.22
C ASP A 100 15.51 -3.80 -24.04
N GLU A 101 14.89 -4.58 -24.93
CA GLU A 101 15.55 -5.54 -25.85
C GLU A 101 15.90 -4.92 -27.23
N GLY A 102 15.74 -3.61 -27.40
CA GLY A 102 16.01 -2.92 -28.68
C GLY A 102 14.89 -3.02 -29.73
N LEU A 103 13.75 -3.64 -29.37
CA LEU A 103 12.56 -3.77 -30.22
C LEU A 103 11.52 -2.70 -29.89
N GLY A 104 11.96 -1.45 -29.72
CA GLY A 104 11.12 -0.33 -29.29
C GLY A 104 9.99 -0.02 -30.28
N LEU A 105 8.74 0.03 -29.77
CA LEU A 105 7.58 0.51 -30.49
C LEU A 105 6.60 1.17 -29.55
N ASP A 106 5.71 2.00 -30.12
CA ASP A 106 4.62 2.60 -29.36
C ASP A 106 3.62 1.54 -28.87
N HIS A 107 3.22 1.64 -27.61
CA HIS A 107 2.32 0.69 -26.94
C HIS A 107 0.95 0.58 -27.60
N GLU A 108 0.45 1.66 -28.23
CA GLU A 108 -0.83 1.65 -28.95
C GLU A 108 -0.70 0.89 -30.28
N THR A 109 0.46 0.99 -30.94
CA THR A 109 0.77 0.18 -32.13
C THR A 109 0.83 -1.30 -31.78
N LEU A 110 1.54 -1.64 -30.68
CA LEU A 110 1.57 -3.01 -30.17
C LEU A 110 0.17 -3.51 -29.81
N ARG A 111 -0.63 -2.70 -29.10
CA ARG A 111 -2.00 -3.05 -28.72
C ARG A 111 -2.86 -3.41 -29.92
N ARG A 112 -2.77 -2.64 -30.98
CA ARG A 112 -3.53 -2.89 -32.23
C ARG A 112 -3.10 -4.21 -32.86
N TRP A 113 -1.80 -4.47 -32.97
CA TRP A 113 -1.31 -5.72 -33.54
C TRP A 113 -1.72 -6.95 -32.72
N LEU A 114 -1.61 -6.86 -31.39
CA LEU A 114 -2.02 -7.95 -30.49
C LEU A 114 -3.52 -8.23 -30.58
N LEU A 115 -4.36 -7.21 -30.81
CA LEU A 115 -5.79 -7.38 -31.04
C LEU A 115 -6.05 -8.01 -32.40
N GLU A 116 -5.35 -7.59 -33.47
CA GLU A 116 -5.46 -8.14 -34.82
C GLU A 116 -5.11 -9.62 -34.85
N GLU A 117 -4.07 -10.03 -34.13
CA GLU A 117 -3.61 -11.42 -34.05
C GLU A 117 -4.33 -12.25 -32.94
N GLY A 118 -5.29 -11.68 -32.22
CA GLY A 118 -6.00 -12.38 -31.16
C GLY A 118 -5.15 -12.72 -29.92
N LEU A 119 -3.95 -12.16 -29.83
CA LEU A 119 -2.99 -12.43 -28.73
C LEU A 119 -3.30 -11.68 -27.46
N TRP A 120 -4.17 -10.68 -27.52
CA TRP A 120 -4.59 -9.89 -26.37
C TRP A 120 -6.03 -9.41 -26.54
N GLN A 121 -6.78 -9.35 -25.44
CA GLN A 121 -8.17 -8.89 -25.43
C GLN A 121 -8.35 -7.74 -24.44
N ARG A 122 -9.13 -6.75 -24.81
CA ARG A 122 -9.44 -5.60 -23.97
C ARG A 122 -10.43 -5.98 -22.88
N GLN A 123 -9.98 -6.07 -21.64
CA GLN A 123 -10.88 -6.19 -20.49
C GLN A 123 -11.44 -4.82 -20.10
N ARG A 124 -12.73 -4.60 -20.30
CA ARG A 124 -13.43 -3.41 -19.81
C ARG A 124 -13.77 -3.61 -18.34
N ARG A 125 -13.04 -2.95 -17.44
CA ARG A 125 -13.46 -2.81 -16.04
C ARG A 125 -14.32 -1.56 -15.92
N ARG A 126 -15.65 -1.73 -15.73
CA ARG A 126 -16.56 -0.64 -15.33
C ARG A 126 -16.43 -0.49 -13.83
N GLY A 127 -15.71 0.51 -13.37
CA GLY A 127 -15.69 0.90 -11.95
C GLY A 127 -16.74 2.00 -11.68
N PRO A 128 -17.24 2.14 -10.45
CA PRO A 128 -18.09 3.25 -10.06
C PRO A 128 -17.34 4.58 -10.25
N HIS A 129 -18.08 5.63 -10.63
CA HIS A 129 -17.51 6.98 -10.69
C HIS A 129 -17.13 7.42 -9.28
N ARG A 130 -15.85 7.76 -9.07
CA ARG A 130 -15.35 8.25 -7.79
C ARG A 130 -14.79 9.66 -7.99
N GLN A 131 -15.15 10.57 -7.09
CA GLN A 131 -14.54 11.89 -7.05
C GLN A 131 -13.06 11.79 -6.66
N ARG A 132 -12.22 12.51 -7.36
CA ARG A 132 -10.79 12.57 -7.04
C ARG A 132 -10.56 13.58 -5.92
N ARG A 133 -9.94 13.15 -4.82
CA ARG A 133 -9.39 14.08 -3.82
C ARG A 133 -8.18 14.79 -4.42
N GLU A 134 -8.04 16.07 -4.17
CA GLU A 134 -6.85 16.82 -4.55
C GLU A 134 -5.58 16.24 -3.90
N ARG A 135 -4.46 16.40 -4.57
CA ARG A 135 -3.14 16.03 -4.04
C ARG A 135 -2.72 17.01 -2.96
N ARG A 136 -1.91 16.56 -2.01
CA ARG A 136 -1.12 17.47 -1.19
C ARG A 136 -0.16 18.25 -2.10
N LYS A 137 0.28 19.42 -1.63
CA LYS A 137 1.08 20.30 -2.47
C LYS A 137 2.56 19.91 -2.47
N ARG A 138 3.06 19.37 -1.36
CA ARG A 138 4.48 19.18 -1.10
C ARG A 138 4.83 17.72 -0.89
N PHE A 139 6.03 17.34 -1.32
CA PHE A 139 6.57 16.02 -1.07
C PHE A 139 6.81 15.81 0.44
N GLY A 140 6.41 14.66 0.99
CA GLY A 140 6.56 14.33 2.41
C GLY A 140 5.53 14.93 3.35
N GLU A 141 4.58 15.73 2.85
CA GLU A 141 3.49 16.29 3.66
C GLU A 141 2.53 15.20 4.13
N LEU A 142 2.20 14.25 3.26
CA LEU A 142 1.33 13.12 3.57
C LEU A 142 1.75 11.89 2.78
N VAL A 143 2.03 10.81 3.47
CA VAL A 143 2.35 9.51 2.85
C VAL A 143 1.28 8.49 3.22
N GLN A 144 0.70 7.84 2.23
CA GLN A 144 -0.28 6.77 2.43
C GLN A 144 0.46 5.46 2.64
N MET A 145 0.10 4.68 3.67
CA MET A 145 0.65 3.36 3.94
C MET A 145 -0.46 2.32 3.95
N ASP A 146 -0.24 1.20 3.25
CA ASP A 146 -1.20 0.10 3.17
C ASP A 146 -0.53 -1.21 2.78
N GLY A 147 -1.12 -2.34 3.20
CA GLY A 147 -0.67 -3.68 2.84
C GLY A 147 -1.44 -4.23 1.65
N SER A 148 -0.73 -4.69 0.63
CA SER A 148 -1.29 -5.38 -0.53
C SER A 148 -1.04 -6.87 -0.44
N HIS A 149 -2.08 -7.65 -0.16
CA HIS A 149 -2.01 -9.11 -0.11
C HIS A 149 -2.21 -9.69 -1.51
N HIS A 150 -1.25 -10.49 -1.98
CA HIS A 150 -1.32 -11.17 -3.26
C HIS A 150 -0.38 -12.38 -3.31
N ALA A 151 -0.67 -13.34 -4.19
CA ALA A 151 0.27 -14.39 -4.57
C ALA A 151 1.35 -13.79 -5.50
N TRP A 152 2.40 -13.20 -4.90
CA TRP A 152 3.47 -12.51 -5.65
C TRP A 152 4.35 -13.49 -6.42
N TRP A 153 4.51 -14.70 -5.91
CA TRP A 153 5.05 -15.90 -6.55
C TRP A 153 4.48 -17.12 -5.85
N GLY A 154 4.30 -18.20 -6.58
CA GLY A 154 3.64 -19.39 -6.07
C GLY A 154 2.19 -19.12 -5.62
N GLU A 155 1.59 -20.03 -4.86
CA GLU A 155 0.17 -19.96 -4.49
C GLU A 155 -0.08 -19.19 -3.18
N GLN A 156 0.93 -19.09 -2.31
CA GLN A 156 0.75 -18.49 -0.99
C GLN A 156 0.73 -16.96 -1.07
N PRO A 157 -0.31 -16.30 -0.54
CA PRO A 157 -0.38 -14.86 -0.50
C PRO A 157 0.67 -14.30 0.47
N ARG A 158 1.34 -13.23 0.05
CA ARG A 158 2.27 -12.43 0.86
C ARG A 158 1.85 -10.97 0.84
N CYS A 159 2.34 -10.21 1.77
CA CYS A 159 1.99 -8.80 1.91
C CYS A 159 3.10 -7.89 1.40
N LEU A 160 2.81 -7.10 0.36
CA LEU A 160 3.60 -5.93 0.02
C LEU A 160 3.14 -4.76 0.89
N MET A 161 3.93 -4.41 1.90
CA MET A 161 3.74 -3.19 2.68
C MET A 161 4.19 -2.00 1.84
N ASN A 162 3.25 -1.21 1.33
CA ASN A 162 3.51 -0.14 0.36
C ASN A 162 3.29 1.25 0.97
N MET A 163 4.15 2.18 0.63
CA MET A 163 4.05 3.60 0.97
C MET A 163 4.02 4.44 -0.30
N VAL A 164 3.08 5.36 -0.38
CA VAL A 164 2.88 6.23 -1.55
C VAL A 164 2.72 7.67 -1.09
N ASP A 165 3.59 8.55 -1.53
CA ASP A 165 3.46 9.98 -1.27
C ASP A 165 2.24 10.57 -2.00
N ASP A 166 1.48 11.38 -1.30
CA ASP A 166 0.23 11.93 -1.82
C ASP A 166 0.44 13.01 -2.88
N ALA A 167 1.48 13.82 -2.75
CA ALA A 167 1.79 14.89 -3.68
C ALA A 167 2.38 14.37 -4.99
N THR A 168 3.39 13.54 -4.90
CA THR A 168 4.19 13.12 -6.05
C THR A 168 3.78 11.75 -6.61
N GLY A 169 3.18 10.89 -5.78
CA GLY A 169 2.95 9.49 -6.11
C GLY A 169 4.23 8.64 -6.07
N ARG A 170 5.35 9.15 -5.53
CA ARG A 170 6.55 8.34 -5.28
C ARG A 170 6.24 7.22 -4.33
N ARG A 171 6.83 6.05 -4.58
CA ARG A 171 6.54 4.80 -3.89
C ARG A 171 7.79 4.21 -3.25
N PHE A 172 7.56 3.48 -2.18
CA PHE A 172 8.52 2.59 -1.54
C PHE A 172 7.75 1.49 -0.82
N GLY A 173 8.26 0.29 -0.79
CA GLY A 173 7.63 -0.81 -0.08
C GLY A 173 8.57 -2.01 0.06
N LEU A 174 8.19 -2.92 0.95
CA LEU A 174 8.89 -4.17 1.21
C LEU A 174 7.88 -5.31 1.28
N LEU A 175 8.30 -6.49 0.89
CA LEU A 175 7.52 -7.72 0.97
C LEU A 175 7.77 -8.46 2.30
N PHE A 176 6.69 -9.00 2.84
CA PHE A 176 6.69 -9.79 4.07
C PHE A 176 5.73 -10.98 3.92
N GLU A 177 5.88 -11.99 4.77
CA GLU A 177 4.92 -13.11 4.80
C GLU A 177 3.51 -12.62 5.18
N GLN A 178 3.42 -11.67 6.12
CA GLN A 178 2.16 -11.15 6.62
C GLN A 178 2.25 -9.65 6.92
N GLU A 179 1.10 -8.98 6.99
CA GLU A 179 0.97 -7.62 7.47
C GLU A 179 1.09 -7.58 8.99
N THR A 180 2.23 -7.16 9.49
CA THR A 180 2.53 -7.09 10.91
C THR A 180 3.02 -5.70 11.32
N THR A 181 3.04 -5.43 12.62
CA THR A 181 3.64 -4.21 13.17
C THR A 181 5.13 -4.10 12.77
N GLU A 182 5.84 -5.22 12.73
CA GLU A 182 7.22 -5.27 12.25
C GLU A 182 7.35 -4.87 10.78
N ALA A 183 6.47 -5.41 9.93
CA ALA A 183 6.43 -5.08 8.50
C ALA A 183 6.22 -3.58 8.29
N ALA A 184 5.27 -2.97 9.02
CA ALA A 184 5.02 -1.54 8.97
C ALA A 184 6.24 -0.72 9.44
N MET A 185 6.86 -1.11 10.58
CA MET A 185 8.06 -0.45 11.12
C MET A 185 9.25 -0.52 10.15
N ARG A 186 9.54 -1.69 9.59
CA ARG A 186 10.64 -1.89 8.63
C ARG A 186 10.42 -1.11 7.34
N THR A 187 9.19 -1.04 6.86
CA THR A 187 8.85 -0.28 5.65
C THR A 187 8.99 1.22 5.90
N LEU A 188 8.48 1.73 7.03
CA LEU A 188 8.65 3.14 7.40
C LEU A 188 10.14 3.49 7.62
N TRP A 189 10.91 2.60 8.23
CA TRP A 189 12.35 2.79 8.36
C TRP A 189 13.03 2.96 6.99
N GLY A 190 12.74 2.05 6.04
CA GLY A 190 13.28 2.14 4.67
C GLY A 190 12.88 3.43 3.95
N TRP A 191 11.64 3.90 4.15
CA TRP A 191 11.19 5.20 3.65
C TRP A 191 12.02 6.34 4.25
N ILE A 192 12.18 6.35 5.59
CA ILE A 192 12.92 7.40 6.30
C ILE A 192 14.37 7.47 5.84
N GLN A 193 15.03 6.32 5.69
CA GLN A 193 16.40 6.28 5.19
C GLN A 193 16.54 6.84 3.77
N ARG A 194 15.51 6.72 2.96
CA ARG A 194 15.54 7.12 1.55
C ARG A 194 15.14 8.57 1.32
N TYR A 195 14.15 9.06 2.06
CA TYR A 195 13.53 10.36 1.80
C TYR A 195 13.51 11.28 3.03
N GLY A 196 13.67 10.75 4.22
CA GLY A 196 13.49 11.48 5.47
C GLY A 196 12.16 11.16 6.17
N VAL A 197 11.94 11.80 7.30
CA VAL A 197 10.76 11.60 8.16
C VAL A 197 9.57 12.38 7.62
N PRO A 198 8.48 11.74 7.16
CA PRO A 198 7.31 12.45 6.65
C PRO A 198 6.57 13.19 7.78
N GLN A 199 5.77 14.21 7.43
CA GLN A 199 4.97 14.93 8.43
C GLN A 199 3.81 14.08 8.94
N ALA A 200 3.07 13.42 8.04
CA ALA A 200 1.92 12.61 8.37
C ALA A 200 1.87 11.30 7.59
N LEU A 201 1.31 10.27 8.23
CA LEU A 201 0.96 9.00 7.60
C LEU A 201 -0.55 8.82 7.57
N TYR A 202 -1.06 8.40 6.42
CA TYR A 202 -2.45 8.06 6.21
C TYR A 202 -2.59 6.53 6.22
N VAL A 203 -3.22 5.99 7.26
CA VAL A 203 -3.34 4.55 7.53
C VAL A 203 -4.80 4.14 7.68
N ASP A 204 -5.09 2.83 7.64
CA ASP A 204 -6.42 2.29 7.93
C ASP A 204 -6.62 2.03 9.44
N PHE A 205 -7.79 1.48 9.78
CA PHE A 205 -8.15 1.13 11.16
C PHE A 205 -7.68 -0.27 11.58
N LYS A 206 -6.72 -0.89 10.88
CA LYS A 206 -6.18 -2.21 11.27
C LYS A 206 -5.48 -2.16 12.61
N THR A 207 -5.42 -3.31 13.27
CA THR A 207 -4.80 -3.47 14.60
C THR A 207 -3.30 -3.14 14.65
N VAL A 208 -2.63 -3.14 13.51
CA VAL A 208 -1.24 -2.67 13.37
C VAL A 208 -1.14 -1.18 13.72
N PHE A 209 -2.12 -0.38 13.31
CA PHE A 209 -2.09 1.07 13.44
C PHE A 209 -2.95 1.58 14.59
N ARG A 210 -4.04 0.88 14.93
CA ARG A 210 -5.00 1.26 15.96
C ARG A 210 -5.12 0.17 17.02
N THR A 211 -5.32 0.58 18.26
CA THR A 211 -5.64 -0.31 19.37
C THR A 211 -6.89 0.17 20.09
N ASP A 212 -7.75 -0.77 20.46
CA ASP A 212 -8.94 -0.53 21.29
C ASP A 212 -8.68 -0.84 22.78
N ARG A 213 -7.39 -0.99 23.16
CA ARG A 213 -6.96 -1.18 24.55
C ARG A 213 -7.43 -0.01 25.41
N GLN A 214 -7.90 -0.31 26.61
CA GLN A 214 -8.18 0.73 27.59
C GLN A 214 -6.88 1.48 27.96
N PRO A 215 -6.94 2.81 28.14
CA PRO A 215 -5.78 3.58 28.55
C PRO A 215 -5.30 3.15 29.94
N THR A 216 -3.98 3.12 30.14
CA THR A 216 -3.41 2.91 31.48
C THR A 216 -3.70 4.10 32.39
N PRO A 217 -3.62 3.94 33.72
CA PRO A 217 -3.80 5.08 34.63
C PRO A 217 -2.86 6.26 34.32
N GLU A 218 -1.62 5.98 33.89
CA GLU A 218 -0.67 7.02 33.49
C GLU A 218 -1.09 7.74 32.19
N GLU A 219 -1.60 7.00 31.21
CA GLU A 219 -2.15 7.57 29.96
C GLU A 219 -3.39 8.41 30.24
N GLN A 220 -4.25 7.94 31.18
CA GLN A 220 -5.44 8.71 31.60
C GLN A 220 -5.05 10.02 32.26
N LEU A 221 -4.08 9.99 33.17
CA LEU A 221 -3.58 11.19 33.85
C LEU A 221 -2.97 12.21 32.87
N LYS A 222 -2.32 11.72 31.80
CA LYS A 222 -1.72 12.56 30.76
C LYS A 222 -2.72 12.93 29.65
N GLY A 223 -3.96 12.45 29.70
CA GLY A 223 -4.96 12.63 28.62
C GLY A 223 -4.54 11.99 27.29
N GLU A 224 -3.65 11.00 27.33
CA GLU A 224 -3.14 10.34 26.13
C GLU A 224 -4.02 9.16 25.71
N LYS A 225 -4.28 9.04 24.40
CA LYS A 225 -4.96 7.86 23.85
C LYS A 225 -3.99 6.69 23.74
N PRO A 226 -4.45 5.45 23.98
CA PRO A 226 -3.64 4.25 23.75
C PRO A 226 -3.11 4.18 22.34
N ARG A 227 -1.89 3.75 22.17
CA ARG A 227 -1.23 3.59 20.86
C ARG A 227 -0.68 2.18 20.69
N THR A 228 -0.63 1.72 19.44
CA THR A 228 0.14 0.53 19.09
C THR A 228 1.63 0.82 19.17
N ALA A 229 2.49 -0.22 19.12
CA ALA A 229 3.94 -0.01 19.08
C ALA A 229 4.36 0.83 17.87
N PHE A 230 3.74 0.62 16.69
CA PHE A 230 3.93 1.46 15.52
C PHE A 230 3.53 2.92 15.78
N GLY A 231 2.35 3.13 16.38
CA GLY A 231 1.87 4.46 16.75
C GLY A 231 2.78 5.19 17.73
N GLN A 232 3.41 4.45 18.67
CA GLN A 232 4.42 5.01 19.58
C GLN A 232 5.68 5.44 18.84
N SER A 233 6.17 4.61 17.92
CA SER A 233 7.33 4.97 17.08
C SER A 233 7.04 6.21 16.24
N CYS A 234 5.87 6.30 15.62
CA CYS A 234 5.44 7.49 14.86
C CYS A 234 5.40 8.74 15.76
N ARG A 235 4.83 8.65 16.98
CA ARG A 235 4.80 9.76 17.93
C ARG A 235 6.20 10.25 18.31
N LYS A 236 7.11 9.32 18.61
CA LYS A 236 8.51 9.65 18.95
C LYS A 236 9.24 10.31 17.77
N LEU A 237 8.91 9.93 16.56
CA LEU A 237 9.39 10.55 15.32
C LEU A 237 8.66 11.86 15.00
N GLY A 238 7.62 12.25 15.73
CA GLY A 238 6.78 13.40 15.45
C GLY A 238 5.97 13.27 14.15
N ILE A 239 5.62 12.04 13.76
CA ILE A 239 4.78 11.75 12.60
C ILE A 239 3.33 11.73 13.07
N GLU A 240 2.46 12.50 12.41
CA GLU A 240 1.02 12.47 12.64
C GLU A 240 0.40 11.22 11.98
N LEU A 241 -0.40 10.46 12.73
CA LEU A 241 -1.18 9.36 12.19
C LEU A 241 -2.61 9.82 11.89
N ILE A 242 -2.99 9.81 10.63
CA ILE A 242 -4.33 10.16 10.16
C ILE A 242 -5.02 8.85 9.73
N PHE A 243 -6.17 8.57 10.33
CA PHE A 243 -6.94 7.36 10.04
C PHE A 243 -7.93 7.59 8.90
N ALA A 244 -7.88 6.73 7.89
CA ALA A 244 -8.74 6.80 6.72
C ALA A 244 -10.19 6.40 7.06
N GLY A 245 -11.10 7.37 7.12
CA GLY A 245 -12.53 7.12 7.34
C GLY A 245 -13.27 6.59 6.10
N SER A 246 -12.63 6.56 4.92
CA SER A 246 -13.27 6.08 3.68
C SER A 246 -12.24 5.50 2.71
N PRO A 247 -12.64 4.51 1.88
CA PRO A 247 -11.77 3.96 0.83
C PRO A 247 -11.29 5.00 -0.18
N GLN A 248 -12.12 6.03 -0.48
CA GLN A 248 -11.75 7.10 -1.41
C GLN A 248 -10.52 7.89 -0.96
N ALA A 249 -10.34 7.98 0.33
CA ALA A 249 -9.22 8.68 0.94
C ALA A 249 -7.87 8.03 0.63
N LYS A 250 -7.81 6.70 0.45
CA LYS A 250 -6.63 5.90 0.09
C LYS A 250 -6.52 5.56 -1.40
N GLY A 251 -7.29 6.18 -2.27
CA GLY A 251 -7.36 5.84 -3.69
C GLY A 251 -6.04 5.93 -4.48
N ARG A 252 -4.96 6.50 -3.92
CA ARG A 252 -3.64 6.52 -4.55
C ARG A 252 -2.87 5.24 -4.29
N VAL A 253 -2.82 4.79 -3.03
CA VAL A 253 -2.16 3.53 -2.69
C VAL A 253 -2.92 2.35 -3.28
N GLU A 254 -4.27 2.36 -3.30
CA GLU A 254 -5.07 1.33 -3.98
C GLU A 254 -4.75 1.21 -5.48
N ARG A 255 -4.61 2.34 -6.18
CA ARG A 255 -4.20 2.34 -7.59
C ARG A 255 -2.76 1.87 -7.79
N SER A 256 -1.87 2.17 -6.83
CA SER A 256 -0.52 1.65 -6.89
C SER A 256 -0.50 0.14 -6.77
N HIS A 257 -1.31 -0.42 -5.86
CA HIS A 257 -1.44 -1.86 -5.71
C HIS A 257 -1.83 -2.55 -7.01
N GLY A 258 -2.84 -2.02 -7.75
CA GLY A 258 -3.21 -2.58 -9.05
C GLY A 258 -2.09 -2.52 -10.09
N THR A 259 -1.27 -1.47 -10.08
CA THR A 259 -0.11 -1.35 -10.96
C THR A 259 1.00 -2.34 -10.55
N ASP A 260 1.26 -2.43 -9.24
CA ASP A 260 2.33 -3.27 -8.72
C ASP A 260 1.96 -4.76 -8.85
N GLN A 261 0.70 -5.15 -8.63
CA GLN A 261 0.19 -6.49 -8.88
C GLN A 261 0.31 -6.91 -10.37
N ASP A 262 0.01 -6.01 -11.30
CA ASP A 262 0.18 -6.33 -12.73
C ASP A 262 1.64 -6.44 -13.15
N ARG A 263 2.53 -5.61 -12.61
CA ARG A 263 3.93 -5.52 -13.06
C ARG A 263 4.89 -6.39 -12.26
N LEU A 264 4.80 -6.36 -10.94
CA LEU A 264 5.80 -6.94 -10.07
C LEU A 264 5.82 -8.47 -10.15
N ILE A 265 4.66 -9.10 -10.31
CA ILE A 265 4.56 -10.55 -10.53
C ILE A 265 5.36 -10.95 -11.78
N LYS A 266 5.13 -10.23 -12.86
CA LYS A 266 5.80 -10.47 -14.13
C LYS A 266 7.31 -10.19 -14.09
N GLU A 267 7.73 -9.17 -13.32
CA GLU A 267 9.14 -8.91 -13.07
C GLU A 267 9.80 -10.05 -12.26
N PHE A 268 9.10 -10.58 -11.26
CA PHE A 268 9.60 -11.71 -10.48
C PHE A 268 9.72 -12.99 -11.34
N GLU A 269 8.78 -13.23 -12.23
CA GLU A 269 8.86 -14.34 -13.20
C GLU A 269 10.08 -14.19 -14.13
N LEU A 270 10.29 -12.98 -14.69
CA LEU A 270 11.43 -12.70 -15.58
C LEU A 270 12.78 -12.85 -14.91
N GLU A 271 12.87 -12.46 -13.64
CA GLU A 271 14.11 -12.50 -12.84
C GLU A 271 14.25 -13.79 -12.01
N ALA A 272 13.30 -14.74 -12.18
CA ALA A 272 13.23 -16.01 -11.43
C ALA A 272 13.28 -15.83 -9.89
N ILE A 273 12.64 -14.78 -9.38
CA ILE A 273 12.61 -14.44 -7.96
C ILE A 273 11.52 -15.23 -7.24
N GLN A 274 11.89 -16.03 -6.25
CA GLN A 274 10.98 -16.90 -5.50
C GLN A 274 11.18 -16.85 -3.98
N ASP A 275 12.01 -15.94 -3.48
CA ASP A 275 12.23 -15.75 -2.04
C ASP A 275 12.13 -14.29 -1.62
N LEU A 276 11.77 -14.04 -0.35
CA LEU A 276 11.58 -12.70 0.20
C LEU A 276 12.84 -11.85 0.19
N GLY A 277 13.99 -12.45 0.40
CA GLY A 277 15.26 -11.74 0.45
C GLY A 277 15.64 -11.20 -0.93
N ALA A 278 15.56 -12.03 -1.97
CA ALA A 278 15.80 -11.64 -3.36
C ALA A 278 14.75 -10.61 -3.80
N ALA A 279 13.48 -10.84 -3.50
CA ALA A 279 12.40 -9.91 -3.83
C ALA A 279 12.63 -8.52 -3.22
N ASN A 280 12.97 -8.44 -1.93
CA ASN A 280 13.24 -7.17 -1.28
C ASN A 280 14.51 -6.47 -1.80
N ARG A 281 15.55 -7.22 -2.16
CA ARG A 281 16.74 -6.64 -2.83
C ARG A 281 16.34 -6.04 -4.19
N PHE A 282 15.58 -6.77 -5.00
CA PHE A 282 15.10 -6.30 -6.29
C PHE A 282 14.24 -5.04 -6.17
N LEU A 283 13.28 -5.03 -5.21
CA LEU A 283 12.44 -3.87 -4.92
C LEU A 283 13.27 -2.63 -4.61
N GLN A 284 14.24 -2.74 -3.70
CA GLN A 284 15.02 -1.60 -3.22
C GLN A 284 16.03 -1.10 -4.24
N GLN A 285 16.70 -2.00 -4.96
CA GLN A 285 17.79 -1.64 -5.86
C GLN A 285 17.31 -1.21 -7.25
N ARG A 286 16.22 -1.82 -7.76
CA ARG A 286 15.79 -1.64 -9.15
C ARG A 286 14.34 -1.16 -9.29
N TYR A 287 13.38 -1.90 -8.76
CA TYR A 287 11.96 -1.69 -9.06
C TYR A 287 11.45 -0.30 -8.66
N TRP A 288 11.67 0.12 -7.42
CA TRP A 288 11.19 1.43 -6.97
C TRP A 288 11.83 2.59 -7.71
N LYS A 289 13.06 2.46 -8.15
CA LYS A 289 13.70 3.48 -9.00
C LYS A 289 12.98 3.61 -10.34
N GLN A 290 12.74 2.49 -11.02
CA GLN A 290 12.06 2.46 -12.33
C GLN A 290 10.61 2.95 -12.24
N ILE A 291 9.85 2.46 -11.25
CA ILE A 291 8.44 2.86 -11.04
C ILE A 291 8.33 4.35 -10.72
N ASN A 292 9.19 4.87 -9.87
CA ASN A 292 9.16 6.28 -9.51
C ASN A 292 9.57 7.18 -10.68
N GLN A 293 10.56 6.80 -11.47
CA GLN A 293 10.90 7.54 -12.69
C GLN A 293 9.73 7.61 -13.68
N LYS A 294 8.92 6.55 -13.73
CA LYS A 294 7.83 6.44 -14.71
C LYS A 294 6.52 7.06 -14.27
N PHE A 295 6.17 6.94 -13.00
CA PHE A 295 4.83 7.28 -12.51
C PHE A 295 4.79 8.43 -11.50
N ALA A 296 5.93 8.82 -10.94
CA ALA A 296 5.95 9.98 -10.10
C ALA A 296 5.79 11.25 -10.94
N VAL A 297 5.20 12.25 -10.31
CA VAL A 297 5.02 13.59 -10.88
C VAL A 297 5.68 14.62 -9.97
N ASP A 298 6.00 15.78 -10.51
CA ASP A 298 6.50 16.86 -9.69
C ASP A 298 5.41 17.39 -8.74
N PRO A 299 5.75 17.73 -7.50
CA PRO A 299 4.82 18.32 -6.56
C PRO A 299 4.42 19.75 -7.00
N ALA A 300 3.24 20.18 -6.60
CA ALA A 300 2.77 21.54 -6.92
C ALA A 300 3.64 22.63 -6.26
N ASP A 301 4.24 22.33 -5.12
CA ASP A 301 5.22 23.18 -4.44
C ASP A 301 6.52 22.34 -4.30
N PRO A 302 7.65 22.82 -4.82
CA PRO A 302 8.91 22.07 -4.84
C PRO A 302 9.54 21.88 -3.47
N GLN A 303 9.05 22.54 -2.41
CA GLN A 303 9.58 22.42 -1.07
C GLN A 303 9.35 21.01 -0.53
N ASP A 304 10.41 20.32 -0.14
CA ASP A 304 10.34 19.02 0.55
C ASP A 304 9.98 19.23 2.02
N GLN A 305 8.97 18.53 2.50
CA GLN A 305 8.48 18.59 3.88
C GLN A 305 9.00 17.46 4.77
N HIS A 306 9.84 16.59 4.23
CA HIS A 306 10.50 15.60 5.08
C HIS A 306 11.48 16.29 6.03
N ARG A 307 11.49 15.82 7.27
CA ARG A 307 12.55 16.18 8.22
C ARG A 307 13.76 15.27 7.99
N PRO A 308 14.97 15.73 8.33
CA PRO A 308 16.19 14.92 8.21
C PRO A 308 16.03 13.54 8.88
N ALA A 309 16.54 12.50 8.23
CA ALA A 309 16.53 11.16 8.78
C ALA A 309 17.44 11.10 10.02
N PRO A 310 16.92 10.60 11.18
CA PRO A 310 17.77 10.33 12.33
C PRO A 310 18.83 9.26 12.02
N ALA A 311 19.92 9.25 12.78
CA ALA A 311 20.94 8.20 12.66
C ALA A 311 20.33 6.80 12.82
N ALA A 312 20.87 5.80 12.13
CA ALA A 312 20.37 4.43 12.16
C ALA A 312 20.29 3.84 13.59
N THR A 313 21.21 4.23 14.45
CA THR A 313 21.22 3.86 15.89
C THR A 313 19.99 4.41 16.62
N ILE A 314 19.60 5.65 16.36
CA ILE A 314 18.42 6.29 16.92
C ILE A 314 17.15 5.62 16.37
N LEU A 315 17.08 5.38 15.06
CA LEU A 315 15.95 4.66 14.47
C LEU A 315 15.78 3.26 15.07
N ALA A 316 16.88 2.54 15.34
CA ALA A 316 16.84 1.24 15.99
C ALA A 316 16.28 1.29 17.44
N GLU A 317 16.42 2.42 18.11
CA GLU A 317 15.83 2.64 19.44
C GLU A 317 14.36 3.05 19.37
N LEU A 318 13.96 3.75 18.32
CA LEU A 318 12.60 4.23 18.13
C LEU A 318 11.66 3.14 17.60
N PHE A 319 12.14 2.29 16.69
CA PHE A 319 11.39 1.16 16.16
C PHE A 319 11.53 -0.08 17.02
N CYS A 320 10.73 -0.15 18.09
CA CYS A 320 10.77 -1.23 19.06
C CYS A 320 9.39 -1.46 19.69
N TRP A 321 9.23 -2.61 20.33
CA TRP A 321 8.10 -2.88 21.23
C TRP A 321 8.53 -2.54 22.64
N GLU A 322 7.74 -1.75 23.34
CA GLU A 322 7.96 -1.39 24.73
C GLU A 322 6.85 -1.94 25.60
N GLN A 323 7.21 -2.60 26.69
CA GLN A 323 6.27 -3.10 27.68
C GLN A 323 6.79 -2.83 29.09
N THR A 324 5.92 -2.27 29.93
CA THR A 324 6.24 -2.09 31.36
C THR A 324 6.16 -3.42 32.09
N ARG A 325 7.15 -3.73 32.90
CA ARG A 325 7.22 -4.89 33.77
C ARG A 325 7.60 -4.47 35.17
N ILE A 326 7.20 -5.27 36.13
CA ILE A 326 7.54 -5.05 37.55
C ILE A 326 8.69 -5.98 37.93
N VAL A 327 9.73 -5.43 38.54
CA VAL A 327 10.84 -6.19 39.10
C VAL A 327 10.39 -6.86 40.40
N GLN A 328 10.58 -8.16 40.51
CA GLN A 328 10.21 -8.94 41.67
C GLN A 328 11.19 -8.77 42.83
N ARG A 329 10.89 -9.36 43.99
CA ARG A 329 11.72 -9.22 45.21
C ARG A 329 13.14 -9.75 45.07
N ASP A 330 13.31 -10.76 44.21
CA ASP A 330 14.58 -11.41 43.90
C ASP A 330 15.35 -10.71 42.76
N GLY A 331 14.89 -9.54 42.33
CA GLY A 331 15.50 -8.82 41.20
C GLY A 331 15.21 -9.43 39.84
N THR A 332 14.25 -10.35 39.75
CA THR A 332 13.85 -10.96 38.46
C THR A 332 12.67 -10.24 37.83
N LEU A 333 12.51 -10.42 36.51
CA LEU A 333 11.32 -10.04 35.77
C LEU A 333 11.02 -11.05 34.67
N SER A 334 9.75 -11.18 34.29
CA SER A 334 9.31 -12.08 33.23
C SER A 334 8.86 -11.28 32.03
N TYR A 335 9.29 -11.72 30.83
CA TYR A 335 8.89 -11.17 29.55
C TYR A 335 8.87 -12.27 28.47
N GLU A 336 7.77 -12.39 27.71
CA GLU A 336 7.58 -13.41 26.63
C GLU A 336 7.96 -14.83 27.08
N ASN A 337 7.46 -15.27 28.23
CA ASN A 337 7.78 -16.60 28.84
C ASN A 337 9.26 -16.82 29.21
N ARG A 338 10.11 -15.81 29.12
CA ARG A 338 11.51 -15.83 29.54
C ARG A 338 11.64 -15.12 30.89
N CYS A 339 12.65 -15.48 31.67
CA CYS A 339 12.93 -14.89 32.96
C CYS A 339 14.32 -14.22 32.93
N PHE A 340 14.37 -12.98 33.39
CA PHE A 340 15.59 -12.17 33.39
C PHE A 340 15.93 -11.71 34.76
N GLN A 341 17.20 -11.90 35.17
CA GLN A 341 17.76 -11.41 36.39
C GLN A 341 18.48 -10.07 36.15
N VAL A 342 18.07 -9.02 36.81
CA VAL A 342 18.80 -7.75 36.82
C VAL A 342 20.07 -7.94 37.65
N LEU A 343 21.22 -7.54 37.09
CA LEU A 343 22.51 -7.72 37.79
C LEU A 343 22.71 -6.69 38.89
N ALA A 344 23.42 -7.10 39.91
CA ALA A 344 23.65 -6.27 41.12
C ALA A 344 24.64 -5.12 40.86
N ASP A 345 25.46 -5.21 39.82
CA ASP A 345 26.49 -4.23 39.45
C ASP A 345 25.97 -3.06 38.59
N ASN A 346 24.64 -2.93 38.45
CA ASN A 346 24.06 -1.78 37.79
C ASN A 346 24.27 -0.50 38.61
N PRO A 347 24.64 0.62 37.95
CA PRO A 347 24.86 1.90 38.65
C PRO A 347 23.57 2.42 39.31
N ILE A 348 22.41 2.12 38.70
CA ILE A 348 21.09 2.43 39.25
C ILE A 348 20.34 1.12 39.43
N ARG A 349 20.00 0.78 40.67
CA ARG A 349 19.23 -0.44 40.96
C ARG A 349 17.75 -0.13 41.04
N PRO A 350 16.89 -0.90 40.31
CA PRO A 350 15.46 -0.81 40.55
C PRO A 350 15.11 -1.16 41.98
N THR A 351 14.29 -0.35 42.61
CA THR A 351 13.75 -0.65 43.94
C THR A 351 12.77 -1.83 43.83
N LEU A 352 12.45 -2.41 44.98
CA LEU A 352 11.47 -3.47 45.07
C LEU A 352 10.14 -3.06 44.41
N ARG A 353 9.59 -3.91 43.55
CA ARG A 353 8.39 -3.63 42.74
C ARG A 353 8.49 -2.42 41.81
N ALA A 354 9.70 -1.95 41.52
CA ALA A 354 9.88 -0.89 40.53
C ALA A 354 9.36 -1.32 39.15
N GLN A 355 8.79 -0.38 38.48
CA GLN A 355 8.43 -0.54 37.07
C GLN A 355 9.67 -0.30 36.20
N VAL A 356 9.94 -1.23 35.29
CA VAL A 356 10.98 -1.15 34.26
C VAL A 356 10.34 -1.29 32.89
N VAL A 357 10.94 -0.68 31.89
CA VAL A 357 10.49 -0.83 30.49
C VAL A 357 11.37 -1.87 29.82
N VAL A 358 10.77 -2.94 29.37
CA VAL A 358 11.43 -3.93 28.50
C VAL A 358 11.19 -3.50 27.07
N ARG A 359 12.28 -3.28 26.35
CA ARG A 359 12.30 -2.88 24.94
C ARG A 359 12.83 -4.03 24.10
N ARG A 360 12.02 -4.48 23.12
CA ARG A 360 12.44 -5.44 22.11
C ARG A 360 12.62 -4.71 20.78
N ARG A 361 13.85 -4.71 20.26
CA ARG A 361 14.19 -4.09 18.98
C ARG A 361 13.77 -4.96 17.80
N LEU A 362 13.78 -4.39 16.59
CA LEU A 362 13.50 -5.11 15.34
C LEU A 362 14.51 -6.21 15.02
N ASP A 363 15.73 -6.14 15.55
CA ASP A 363 16.76 -7.18 15.43
C ASP A 363 16.62 -8.30 16.48
N GLY A 364 15.58 -8.23 17.32
CA GLY A 364 15.32 -9.20 18.38
C GLY A 364 16.08 -8.92 19.69
N ARG A 365 16.99 -7.96 19.73
CA ARG A 365 17.71 -7.59 20.97
C ARG A 365 16.74 -7.03 22.01
N LEU A 366 16.95 -7.45 23.25
CA LEU A 366 16.21 -6.96 24.41
C LEU A 366 17.05 -5.93 25.17
N GLU A 367 16.39 -4.89 25.63
CA GLU A 367 16.94 -3.90 26.55
C GLU A 367 15.96 -3.74 27.71
N ILE A 368 16.48 -3.59 28.91
CA ILE A 368 15.68 -3.28 30.10
C ILE A 368 16.10 -1.89 30.57
N LEU A 369 15.13 -0.99 30.67
CA LEU A 369 15.37 0.39 31.08
C LEU A 369 14.68 0.69 32.43
N TYR A 370 15.38 1.37 33.28
CA TYR A 370 14.87 1.93 34.53
C TYR A 370 15.24 3.41 34.60
N ARG A 371 14.25 4.31 34.68
CA ARG A 371 14.46 5.76 34.64
C ARG A 371 15.41 6.17 33.50
N ASP A 372 15.13 5.67 32.29
CA ASP A 372 15.89 5.89 31.04
C ASP A 372 17.33 5.34 31.00
N HIS A 373 17.78 4.68 32.07
CA HIS A 373 19.08 4.01 32.11
C HIS A 373 18.96 2.54 31.68
N LYS A 374 19.84 2.08 30.79
CA LYS A 374 19.92 0.68 30.37
C LYS A 374 20.51 -0.15 31.50
N LEU A 375 19.78 -1.19 31.92
CA LEU A 375 20.21 -2.13 32.93
C LEU A 375 20.96 -3.31 32.32
N ARG A 376 22.00 -3.78 33.01
CA ARG A 376 22.63 -5.07 32.73
C ARG A 376 21.78 -6.17 33.33
N PHE A 377 21.54 -7.22 32.57
CA PHE A 377 20.74 -8.36 32.97
C PHE A 377 21.28 -9.65 32.35
N ARG A 378 20.87 -10.78 32.88
CA ARG A 378 21.08 -12.11 32.26
C ARG A 378 19.78 -12.85 32.18
N GLU A 379 19.64 -13.68 31.18
CA GLU A 379 18.54 -14.62 31.10
C GLU A 379 18.81 -15.79 32.03
N ILE A 380 17.81 -16.19 32.78
CA ILE A 380 17.88 -17.33 33.71
C ILE A 380 16.79 -18.33 33.37
N ALA A 381 17.05 -19.59 33.70
CA ALA A 381 16.00 -20.61 33.57
C ALA A 381 14.80 -20.19 34.43
N LYS A 382 13.60 -20.34 33.91
CA LYS A 382 12.37 -20.05 34.63
C LYS A 382 12.37 -20.91 35.89
N PRO A 383 12.31 -20.34 37.09
CA PRO A 383 12.25 -21.15 38.30
C PRO A 383 11.06 -22.10 38.19
N SER A 384 11.31 -23.40 38.24
CA SER A 384 10.23 -24.37 38.37
C SER A 384 9.36 -23.89 39.51
N ARG A 385 8.07 -23.73 39.31
CA ARG A 385 7.18 -23.63 40.48
C ARG A 385 7.39 -24.92 41.25
N SER A 386 8.28 -24.89 42.23
CA SER A 386 8.24 -25.90 43.27
C SER A 386 6.79 -25.94 43.69
N ALA A 387 6.18 -27.08 43.56
CA ALA A 387 4.81 -27.29 44.03
C ALA A 387 4.79 -26.65 45.40
N SER A 388 4.17 -25.45 45.51
CA SER A 388 3.97 -24.85 46.82
C SER A 388 3.29 -25.96 47.57
N VAL A 389 4.01 -26.53 48.52
CA VAL A 389 3.41 -27.46 49.47
C VAL A 389 2.16 -26.70 49.89
N ARG A 390 1.02 -27.12 49.40
CA ARG A 390 -0.25 -26.67 49.93
C ARG A 390 -0.10 -26.98 51.41
N LYS A 391 0.22 -25.94 52.18
CA LYS A 391 0.03 -26.04 53.62
C LYS A 391 -1.41 -26.44 53.75
N THR A 392 -1.60 -27.73 53.92
CA THR A 392 -2.89 -28.29 54.29
C THR A 392 -3.26 -27.46 55.51
N ARG A 393 -4.15 -26.51 55.31
CA ARG A 393 -4.80 -25.87 56.42
C ARG A 393 -5.40 -27.04 57.16
N LEU A 394 -4.72 -27.43 58.25
CA LEU A 394 -5.34 -28.28 59.23
C LEU A 394 -6.74 -27.72 59.44
N PRO A 395 -7.80 -28.52 59.32
CA PRO A 395 -9.12 -28.00 59.53
C PRO A 395 -9.06 -27.32 60.88
N ALA A 396 -9.38 -26.03 60.91
CA ALA A 396 -9.46 -25.30 62.16
C ALA A 396 -10.37 -26.18 63.03
N ARG A 397 -9.80 -26.79 64.10
CA ARG A 397 -10.57 -27.43 65.13
C ARG A 397 -11.61 -26.39 65.52
N GLY A 398 -12.82 -26.60 65.08
CA GLY A 398 -13.92 -25.73 65.42
C GLY A 398 -14.06 -25.72 66.93
N VAL A 399 -13.42 -24.71 67.54
CA VAL A 399 -13.72 -24.40 68.94
C VAL A 399 -15.17 -23.97 68.94
N LYS A 400 -16.05 -24.93 69.29
CA LYS A 400 -17.46 -24.59 69.50
C LYS A 400 -17.50 -23.60 70.65
N PRO A 401 -17.98 -22.39 70.42
CA PRO A 401 -18.09 -21.43 71.50
C PRO A 401 -18.90 -22.03 72.66
N ARG A 402 -18.53 -21.71 73.88
CA ARG A 402 -19.24 -22.12 75.08
C ARG A 402 -20.74 -21.77 74.98
N PRO A 403 -21.64 -22.52 75.60
CA PRO A 403 -23.10 -22.32 75.46
C PRO A 403 -23.56 -20.89 75.69
N GLU A 404 -22.85 -20.17 76.54
CA GLU A 404 -23.17 -18.76 76.94
C GLU A 404 -22.57 -17.71 75.99
N HIS A 405 -21.81 -18.12 74.96
CA HIS A 405 -21.16 -17.17 74.05
C HIS A 405 -22.18 -16.34 73.25
N PRO A 406 -22.07 -14.99 73.20
CA PRO A 406 -23.04 -14.11 72.54
C PRO A 406 -23.40 -14.49 71.09
N TRP A 407 -22.44 -15.07 70.37
CA TRP A 407 -22.65 -15.53 68.99
C TRP A 407 -23.67 -16.69 68.82
N ARG A 408 -23.93 -17.45 69.88
CA ARG A 408 -24.96 -18.51 69.83
C ARG A 408 -26.38 -17.94 70.04
N ARG A 409 -26.49 -16.71 70.53
CA ARG A 409 -27.74 -15.97 70.75
C ARG A 409 -28.06 -15.02 69.58
N PHE A 410 -27.13 -14.85 68.63
CA PHE A 410 -27.31 -13.95 67.52
C PHE A 410 -28.24 -14.61 66.46
N ARG A 411 -29.47 -14.18 66.40
CA ARG A 411 -30.41 -14.50 65.30
C ARG A 411 -30.39 -13.34 64.31
N LEU A 412 -29.91 -13.60 63.10
CA LEU A 412 -30.09 -12.67 61.99
C LEU A 412 -31.62 -12.52 61.71
N ARG A 413 -32.20 -11.38 62.04
CA ARG A 413 -33.56 -11.02 61.59
C ARG A 413 -33.51 -10.77 60.11
N GLY A 414 -34.27 -11.61 59.34
CA GLY A 414 -34.70 -11.26 57.97
C GLY A 414 -33.82 -11.75 56.84
N THR A 415 -33.69 -13.08 56.64
CA THR A 415 -33.47 -13.66 55.31
C THR A 415 -34.64 -14.59 54.96
N PRO A 416 -35.37 -14.41 53.89
CA PRO A 416 -36.39 -15.36 53.49
C PRO A 416 -35.76 -16.65 53.03
N ALA A 417 -36.35 -17.77 53.46
CA ALA A 417 -35.94 -19.13 53.09
C ALA A 417 -36.11 -19.34 51.58
N PHE A 418 -35.04 -19.60 50.86
CA PHE A 418 -35.15 -20.18 49.52
C PHE A 418 -35.54 -21.65 49.65
N SER A 419 -36.80 -21.97 49.26
CA SER A 419 -37.29 -23.33 49.10
C SER A 419 -36.76 -23.92 47.80
N ASN A 420 -35.90 -24.93 47.90
CA ASN A 420 -35.57 -25.83 46.79
C ASN A 420 -36.81 -26.64 46.45
N ARG A 421 -37.45 -26.34 45.33
CA ARG A 421 -38.37 -27.27 44.66
C ARG A 421 -37.71 -27.82 43.41
N THR A 422 -37.12 -28.98 43.56
CA THR A 422 -36.85 -29.90 42.45
C THR A 422 -38.19 -30.43 41.92
N GLN A 423 -38.55 -30.06 40.70
CA GLN A 423 -39.50 -30.82 39.90
C GLN A 423 -38.77 -31.44 38.69
N ARG A 424 -38.64 -32.73 38.75
CA ARG A 424 -38.41 -33.60 37.57
C ARG A 424 -39.76 -33.70 36.84
N GLY A 425 -39.77 -33.46 35.54
CA GLY A 425 -40.84 -33.84 34.64
C GLY A 425 -40.25 -34.56 33.43
N PRO A 426 -40.93 -35.49 32.81
CA PRO A 426 -40.29 -36.50 31.92
C PRO A 426 -40.20 -36.00 30.48
N ALA A 427 -39.23 -36.58 29.79
CA ALA A 427 -39.17 -36.54 28.34
C ALA A 427 -40.31 -37.36 27.66
N PRO A 428 -40.64 -37.02 26.40
CA PRO A 428 -40.30 -37.94 25.33
C PRO A 428 -39.26 -37.35 24.35
#